data_01887ca391b10801dd7eb927ab92a110
#
_entry.id   01887ca391b10801dd7eb927ab92a110
#
_cell.length_a   1.000
_cell.length_b   1.000
_cell.length_c   1.000
_cell.angle_alpha   90.00
_cell.angle_beta   90.00
_cell.angle_gamma   90.00
#
_symmetry.space_group_name_H-M   'P 1'
#
loop_
_entity.id
_entity.type
_entity.pdbx_description
1 polymer ?
#
loop_
_entity_poly.entity_id
_entity_poly.type
_entity_poly.pdbx_seq_one_letter_code
_entity_poly.pdbx_strand_id
1 'polypeptide(L)'
;MAPKDDTVAVTGLTHQERQAVEMLYRAFSEGNPDLLDEAVTEDWQDIPLNPGQQPGREGMKPLIRGFLAAFPDTKIEILEIIGTPGRAAVRAVMTGTHSGEWFGIAPTGRSFRVAIHEFHRIADGKLTHTWHLEDWFGWMNQIGARPVLVEESAG
;
A
#
# COMPACT_ATOMS: atom_id res chain seq x y z
N MET A 1 11.42 -26.21 -12.16
CA MET A 1 10.40 -25.46 -12.90
C MET A 1 9.44 -24.93 -11.85
N ALA A 2 9.48 -23.64 -11.56
CA ALA A 2 8.53 -23.04 -10.64
C ALA A 2 7.11 -23.19 -11.22
N PRO A 3 6.08 -23.49 -10.42
CA PRO A 3 4.73 -23.55 -10.91
C PRO A 3 4.38 -22.18 -11.50
N LYS A 4 3.84 -22.15 -12.71
CA LYS A 4 3.19 -20.96 -13.26
C LYS A 4 2.07 -20.63 -12.29
N ASP A 5 2.16 -19.46 -11.69
CA ASP A 5 1.13 -18.91 -10.83
C ASP A 5 -0.12 -18.74 -11.72
N ASP A 6 -1.04 -19.69 -11.61
CA ASP A 6 -2.35 -19.56 -12.23
C ASP A 6 -3.01 -18.38 -11.53
N THR A 7 -3.09 -17.26 -12.23
CA THR A 7 -3.85 -16.10 -11.78
C THR A 7 -5.29 -16.56 -11.61
N VAL A 8 -5.67 -16.94 -10.40
CA VAL A 8 -7.03 -17.33 -10.10
C VAL A 8 -7.90 -16.11 -10.33
N ALA A 9 -8.60 -16.12 -11.47
CA ALA A 9 -9.60 -15.11 -11.76
C ALA A 9 -10.68 -15.21 -10.69
N VAL A 10 -10.70 -14.21 -9.80
CA VAL A 10 -11.65 -14.21 -8.70
C VAL A 10 -13.02 -13.86 -9.25
N THR A 11 -13.88 -14.85 -9.20
CA THR A 11 -15.29 -14.71 -9.51
C THR A 11 -15.99 -13.99 -8.37
N GLY A 12 -16.58 -12.81 -8.65
CA GLY A 12 -17.46 -12.14 -7.69
C GLY A 12 -17.38 -10.62 -7.65
N LEU A 13 -16.25 -9.99 -7.94
CA LEU A 13 -16.17 -8.53 -8.10
C LEU A 13 -16.74 -8.09 -9.44
N THR A 14 -17.48 -7.00 -9.45
CA THR A 14 -17.81 -6.32 -10.70
C THR A 14 -16.56 -5.72 -11.33
N HIS A 15 -16.61 -5.42 -12.62
CA HIS A 15 -15.51 -4.75 -13.31
C HIS A 15 -15.13 -3.42 -12.63
N GLN A 16 -16.14 -2.63 -12.23
CA GLN A 16 -15.94 -1.35 -11.54
C GLN A 16 -15.28 -1.52 -10.17
N GLU A 17 -15.70 -2.50 -9.38
CA GLU A 17 -15.08 -2.81 -8.08
C GLU A 17 -13.63 -3.22 -8.23
N ARG A 18 -13.34 -4.06 -9.23
CA ARG A 18 -11.96 -4.47 -9.53
C ARG A 18 -11.10 -3.29 -9.97
N GLN A 19 -11.60 -2.42 -10.82
CA GLN A 19 -10.90 -1.20 -11.23
C GLN A 19 -10.58 -0.29 -10.03
N ALA A 20 -11.54 -0.11 -9.10
CA ALA A 20 -11.31 0.69 -7.90
C ALA A 20 -10.17 0.12 -7.04
N VAL A 21 -10.15 -1.20 -6.84
CA VAL A 21 -9.05 -1.88 -6.14
C VAL A 21 -7.73 -1.65 -6.85
N GLU A 22 -7.65 -1.89 -8.15
CA GLU A 22 -6.41 -1.73 -8.93
C GLU A 22 -5.90 -0.28 -8.94
N MET A 23 -6.79 0.71 -8.99
CA MET A 23 -6.43 2.13 -8.97
C MET A 23 -5.74 2.56 -7.67
N LEU A 24 -6.12 2.00 -6.52
CA LEU A 24 -5.45 2.30 -5.26
C LEU A 24 -3.94 2.02 -5.36
N TYR A 25 -3.55 0.87 -5.90
CA TYR A 25 -2.14 0.48 -6.04
C TYR A 25 -1.43 1.25 -7.17
N ARG A 26 -2.16 1.59 -8.22
CA ARG A 26 -1.65 2.40 -9.33
C ARG A 26 -1.30 3.82 -8.88
N ALA A 27 -2.02 4.38 -7.90
CA ALA A 27 -1.71 5.70 -7.35
C ALA A 27 -0.24 5.78 -6.87
N PHE A 28 0.26 4.71 -6.25
CA PHE A 28 1.68 4.60 -5.87
C PHE A 28 2.58 4.29 -7.06
N SER A 29 2.24 3.27 -7.85
CA SER A 29 3.09 2.77 -8.94
C SER A 29 3.26 3.74 -10.10
N GLU A 30 2.28 4.60 -10.34
CA GLU A 30 2.28 5.61 -11.40
C GLU A 30 2.68 7.00 -10.89
N GLY A 31 2.82 7.17 -9.58
CA GLY A 31 3.12 8.46 -8.96
C GLY A 31 1.98 9.47 -9.14
N ASN A 32 0.75 8.99 -9.22
CA ASN A 32 -0.44 9.80 -9.42
C ASN A 32 -1.44 9.64 -8.28
N PRO A 33 -1.30 10.43 -7.17
CA PRO A 33 -2.22 10.35 -6.03
C PRO A 33 -3.67 10.69 -6.38
N ASP A 34 -3.93 11.42 -7.47
CA ASP A 34 -5.28 11.82 -7.86
C ASP A 34 -6.12 10.65 -8.40
N LEU A 35 -5.49 9.50 -8.71
CA LEU A 35 -6.23 8.25 -8.98
C LEU A 35 -7.08 7.81 -7.78
N LEU A 36 -6.75 8.25 -6.57
CA LEU A 36 -7.59 8.00 -5.39
C LEU A 36 -8.99 8.60 -5.51
N ASP A 37 -9.18 9.68 -6.28
CA ASP A 37 -10.48 10.32 -6.45
C ASP A 37 -11.51 9.38 -7.12
N GLU A 38 -11.03 8.46 -7.94
CA GLU A 38 -11.85 7.43 -8.58
C GLU A 38 -11.87 6.12 -7.80
N ALA A 39 -10.80 5.80 -7.07
CA ALA A 39 -10.62 4.54 -6.36
C ALA A 39 -11.40 4.46 -5.05
N VAL A 40 -11.41 5.53 -4.26
CA VAL A 40 -11.92 5.52 -2.89
C VAL A 40 -12.95 6.62 -2.65
N THR A 41 -13.79 6.47 -1.62
CA THR A 41 -14.70 7.53 -1.18
C THR A 41 -13.95 8.68 -0.52
N GLU A 42 -14.55 9.86 -0.42
CA GLU A 42 -13.93 11.02 0.23
C GLU A 42 -13.60 10.75 1.71
N ASP A 43 -14.51 10.07 2.41
CA ASP A 43 -14.42 9.67 3.81
C ASP A 43 -13.80 8.29 4.01
N TRP A 44 -13.08 7.77 3.00
CA TRP A 44 -12.42 6.48 3.03
C TRP A 44 -11.60 6.27 4.31
N GLN A 45 -11.72 5.08 4.87
CA GLN A 45 -11.02 4.69 6.09
C GLN A 45 -9.81 3.84 5.75
N ASP A 46 -8.63 4.39 5.94
CA ASP A 46 -7.35 3.68 5.85
C ASP A 46 -6.95 3.19 7.25
N ILE A 47 -6.77 1.90 7.43
CA ILE A 47 -6.64 1.29 8.76
C ILE A 47 -5.44 0.32 8.80
N PRO A 48 -4.46 0.56 9.68
CA PRO A 48 -4.31 1.73 10.55
C PRO A 48 -3.83 2.98 9.78
N LEU A 49 -4.06 4.17 10.29
CA LEU A 49 -3.41 5.36 9.74
C LEU A 49 -1.90 5.28 9.98
N ASN A 50 -1.12 5.70 9.00
CA ASN A 50 0.32 5.88 9.17
C ASN A 50 0.63 7.05 10.12
N PRO A 51 1.79 7.07 10.78
CA PRO A 51 2.19 8.20 11.60
C PRO A 51 2.10 9.53 10.84
N GLY A 52 1.31 10.47 11.38
CA GLY A 52 1.10 11.80 10.79
C GLY A 52 0.09 11.87 9.64
N GLN A 53 -0.47 10.75 9.19
CA GLN A 53 -1.49 10.72 8.16
C GLN A 53 -2.81 11.29 8.68
N GLN A 54 -3.44 12.18 7.91
CA GLN A 54 -4.79 12.62 8.18
C GLN A 54 -5.83 11.62 7.65
N PRO A 55 -7.01 11.53 8.28
CA PRO A 55 -8.09 10.65 7.80
C PRO A 55 -8.59 11.04 6.41
N GLY A 56 -9.23 10.08 5.75
CA GLY A 56 -9.89 10.28 4.46
C GLY A 56 -8.93 10.26 3.27
N ARG A 57 -9.53 10.31 2.10
CA ARG A 57 -8.82 10.27 0.82
C ARG A 57 -7.74 11.33 0.69
N GLU A 58 -8.04 12.57 1.06
CA GLU A 58 -7.12 13.69 0.94
C GLU A 58 -5.92 13.57 1.90
N GLY A 59 -6.08 12.86 3.02
CA GLY A 59 -4.99 12.59 3.96
C GLY A 59 -3.93 11.63 3.42
N MET A 60 -4.29 10.74 2.49
CA MET A 60 -3.37 9.79 1.86
C MET A 60 -2.50 10.44 0.77
N LYS A 61 -3.01 11.44 0.06
CA LYS A 61 -2.28 12.04 -1.08
C LYS A 61 -0.91 12.60 -0.69
N PRO A 62 -0.75 13.38 0.40
CA PRO A 62 0.57 13.82 0.86
C PRO A 62 1.50 12.67 1.24
N LEU A 63 0.94 11.59 1.83
CA LEU A 63 1.73 10.42 2.20
C LEU A 63 2.30 9.72 0.97
N ILE A 64 1.50 9.52 -0.08
CA ILE A 64 1.97 8.97 -1.36
C ILE A 64 3.10 9.83 -1.92
N ARG A 65 2.95 11.17 -1.96
CA ARG A 65 4.00 12.08 -2.45
C ARG A 65 5.28 11.97 -1.64
N GLY A 66 5.17 11.95 -0.30
CA GLY A 66 6.33 11.81 0.60
C GLY A 66 7.01 10.46 0.43
N PHE A 67 6.25 9.38 0.32
CA PHE A 67 6.78 8.05 0.08
C PHE A 67 7.54 7.97 -1.25
N LEU A 68 6.97 8.49 -2.33
CA LEU A 68 7.61 8.50 -3.65
C LEU A 68 8.81 9.46 -3.74
N ALA A 69 8.89 10.48 -2.90
CA ALA A 69 10.11 11.29 -2.77
C ALA A 69 11.28 10.49 -2.19
N ALA A 70 10.98 9.57 -1.26
CA ALA A 70 11.99 8.68 -0.68
C ALA A 70 12.27 7.44 -1.55
N PHE A 71 11.25 6.92 -2.25
CA PHE A 71 11.28 5.70 -3.06
C PHE A 71 10.70 5.96 -4.46
N PRO A 72 11.39 6.73 -5.32
CA PRO A 72 10.82 7.23 -6.59
C PRO A 72 10.53 6.13 -7.63
N ASP A 73 11.16 4.98 -7.50
CA ASP A 73 10.99 3.81 -8.37
C ASP A 73 9.98 2.78 -7.82
N THR A 74 9.17 3.17 -6.85
CA THR A 74 8.17 2.29 -6.24
C THR A 74 7.24 1.67 -7.28
N LYS A 75 7.07 0.35 -7.18
CA LYS A 75 6.08 -0.43 -7.92
C LYS A 75 5.35 -1.35 -6.97
N ILE A 76 4.03 -1.45 -7.15
CA ILE A 76 3.21 -2.42 -6.47
C ILE A 76 2.62 -3.36 -7.52
N GLU A 77 2.98 -4.63 -7.41
CA GLU A 77 2.47 -5.70 -8.26
C GLU A 77 1.40 -6.46 -7.49
N ILE A 78 0.17 -6.45 -8.02
CA ILE A 78 -0.91 -7.26 -7.48
C ILE A 78 -0.69 -8.70 -7.96
N LEU A 79 -0.53 -9.62 -7.02
CA LEU A 79 -0.36 -11.05 -7.32
C LEU A 79 -1.70 -11.78 -7.34
N GLU A 80 -2.67 -11.32 -6.53
CA GLU A 80 -3.96 -11.99 -6.39
C GLU A 80 -5.00 -11.00 -5.83
N ILE A 81 -6.21 -11.08 -6.36
CA ILE A 81 -7.39 -10.41 -5.81
C ILE A 81 -8.46 -11.48 -5.58
N ILE A 82 -8.92 -11.62 -4.35
CA ILE A 82 -10.03 -12.50 -3.97
C ILE A 82 -11.19 -11.61 -3.53
N GLY A 83 -12.41 -11.88 -4.02
CA GLY A 83 -13.54 -11.04 -3.64
C GLY A 83 -14.91 -11.61 -3.92
N THR A 84 -15.87 -10.97 -3.28
CA THR A 84 -17.30 -11.08 -3.52
C THR A 84 -17.85 -9.67 -3.66
N PRO A 85 -19.08 -9.45 -4.15
CA PRO A 85 -19.63 -8.11 -4.22
C PRO A 85 -19.48 -7.36 -2.90
N GLY A 86 -18.91 -6.15 -2.95
CA GLY A 86 -18.67 -5.28 -1.80
C GLY A 86 -17.45 -5.63 -0.92
N ARG A 87 -16.68 -6.66 -1.25
CA ARG A 87 -15.50 -7.06 -0.44
C ARG A 87 -14.38 -7.62 -1.31
N ALA A 88 -13.15 -7.20 -1.03
CA ALA A 88 -11.96 -7.74 -1.67
C ALA A 88 -10.84 -8.02 -0.66
N ALA A 89 -10.02 -9.01 -0.96
CA ALA A 89 -8.73 -9.25 -0.34
C ALA A 89 -7.66 -9.24 -1.43
N VAL A 90 -6.51 -8.62 -1.13
CA VAL A 90 -5.42 -8.46 -2.07
C VAL A 90 -4.13 -8.99 -1.48
N ARG A 91 -3.41 -9.74 -2.28
CA ARG A 91 -2.02 -10.12 -2.04
C ARG A 91 -1.16 -9.44 -3.11
N ALA A 92 -0.26 -8.57 -2.65
CA ALA A 92 0.60 -7.78 -3.52
C ALA A 92 2.04 -7.76 -3.02
N VAL A 93 2.93 -7.23 -3.83
CA VAL A 93 4.33 -7.01 -3.52
C VAL A 93 4.71 -5.60 -3.90
N MET A 94 5.34 -4.89 -2.97
CA MET A 94 5.92 -3.59 -3.22
C MET A 94 7.44 -3.70 -3.36
N THR A 95 7.98 -3.03 -4.36
CA THR A 95 9.42 -2.91 -4.62
C THR A 95 9.81 -1.44 -4.73
N GLY A 96 11.06 -1.14 -4.43
CA GLY A 96 11.61 0.20 -4.57
C GLY A 96 13.05 0.28 -4.09
N THR A 97 13.64 1.47 -4.21
CA THR A 97 15.01 1.78 -3.78
C THR A 97 14.99 2.97 -2.83
N HIS A 98 15.65 2.86 -1.69
CA HIS A 98 15.72 3.91 -0.68
C HIS A 98 16.67 5.02 -1.14
N SER A 99 16.14 6.01 -1.84
CA SER A 99 16.86 7.09 -2.50
C SER A 99 16.71 8.45 -1.82
N GLY A 100 15.73 8.61 -0.93
CA GLY A 100 15.49 9.83 -0.14
C GLY A 100 15.30 9.53 1.34
N GLU A 101 15.32 10.56 2.17
CA GLU A 101 15.06 10.40 3.60
C GLU A 101 13.64 9.89 3.84
N TRP A 102 13.50 8.96 4.78
CA TRP A 102 12.21 8.45 5.22
C TRP A 102 12.20 8.22 6.74
N PHE A 103 11.29 8.88 7.45
CA PHE A 103 11.20 8.84 8.92
C PHE A 103 12.54 9.07 9.64
N GLY A 104 13.32 10.06 9.18
CA GLY A 104 14.63 10.37 9.76
C GLY A 104 15.76 9.41 9.37
N ILE A 105 15.47 8.40 8.52
CA ILE A 105 16.47 7.47 8.01
C ILE A 105 17.06 8.05 6.72
N ALA A 106 18.35 8.33 6.73
CA ALA A 106 19.06 8.82 5.54
C ALA A 106 19.03 7.77 4.42
N PRO A 107 19.02 8.19 3.15
CA PRO A 107 18.97 7.27 2.02
C PRO A 107 20.13 6.27 2.04
N THR A 108 19.84 4.99 1.89
CA THR A 108 20.84 3.91 1.92
C THR A 108 21.20 3.39 0.53
N GLY A 109 20.44 3.74 -0.49
CA GLY A 109 20.58 3.23 -1.85
C GLY A 109 20.22 1.74 -2.00
N ARG A 110 19.68 1.10 -0.95
CA ARG A 110 19.29 -0.31 -0.97
C ARG A 110 17.89 -0.49 -1.52
N SER A 111 17.73 -1.58 -2.26
CA SER A 111 16.43 -2.00 -2.77
C SER A 111 15.70 -2.88 -1.77
N PHE A 112 14.37 -2.87 -1.86
CA PHE A 112 13.51 -3.73 -1.05
C PHE A 112 12.44 -4.43 -1.92
N ARG A 113 11.95 -5.53 -1.40
CA ARG A 113 10.79 -6.27 -1.90
C ARG A 113 10.01 -6.78 -0.70
N VAL A 114 8.81 -6.27 -0.49
CA VAL A 114 7.99 -6.58 0.69
C VAL A 114 6.58 -7.01 0.30
N ALA A 115 6.00 -7.90 1.10
CA ALA A 115 4.64 -8.33 0.93
C ALA A 115 3.66 -7.26 1.46
N ILE A 116 2.52 -7.15 0.77
CA ILE A 116 1.36 -6.37 1.18
C ILE A 116 0.15 -7.31 1.18
N HIS A 117 -0.61 -7.30 2.28
CA HIS A 117 -1.88 -8.00 2.38
C HIS A 117 -2.95 -7.03 2.85
N GLU A 118 -4.01 -6.88 2.07
CA GLU A 118 -5.05 -5.89 2.34
C GLU A 118 -6.45 -6.49 2.20
N PHE A 119 -7.38 -5.94 3.00
CA PHE A 119 -8.80 -6.22 2.90
C PHE A 119 -9.54 -4.91 2.62
N HIS A 120 -10.53 -4.97 1.74
CA HIS A 120 -11.30 -3.79 1.35
C HIS A 120 -12.80 -4.01 1.53
N ARG A 121 -13.51 -2.94 1.91
CA ARG A 121 -14.95 -2.79 1.69
C ARG A 121 -15.19 -1.87 0.52
N ILE A 122 -16.19 -2.22 -0.28
CA ILE A 122 -16.53 -1.51 -1.51
C ILE A 122 -18.01 -1.19 -1.46
N ALA A 123 -18.40 0.03 -1.80
CA ALA A 123 -19.77 0.46 -2.00
C ALA A 123 -19.82 1.39 -3.21
N ASP A 124 -20.84 1.21 -4.03
CA ASP A 124 -21.06 2.02 -5.25
C ASP A 124 -19.81 2.12 -6.13
N GLY A 125 -19.04 1.02 -6.22
CA GLY A 125 -17.85 0.92 -7.06
C GLY A 125 -16.61 1.66 -6.54
N LYS A 126 -16.60 2.09 -5.26
CA LYS A 126 -15.45 2.72 -4.59
C LYS A 126 -15.12 2.04 -3.29
N LEU A 127 -13.84 2.05 -2.93
CA LEU A 127 -13.38 1.55 -1.63
C LEU A 127 -13.84 2.51 -0.53
N THR A 128 -14.47 1.99 0.50
CA THR A 128 -14.89 2.75 1.69
C THR A 128 -13.96 2.50 2.88
N HIS A 129 -13.36 1.32 2.95
CA HIS A 129 -12.42 0.92 3.99
C HIS A 129 -11.32 0.07 3.38
N THR A 130 -10.10 0.26 3.88
CA THR A 130 -8.95 -0.59 3.62
C THR A 130 -8.28 -0.95 4.94
N TRP A 131 -8.14 -2.24 5.22
CA TRP A 131 -7.26 -2.74 6.28
C TRP A 131 -6.00 -3.23 5.60
N HIS A 132 -4.86 -2.64 5.93
CA HIS A 132 -3.60 -2.92 5.29
C HIS A 132 -2.54 -3.44 6.25
N LEU A 133 -1.69 -4.30 5.75
CA LEU A 133 -0.54 -4.82 6.47
C LEU A 133 0.62 -5.02 5.49
N GLU A 134 1.73 -4.36 5.78
CA GLU A 134 2.99 -4.51 5.07
C GLU A 134 4.05 -5.13 5.99
N ASP A 135 4.99 -5.87 5.43
CA ASP A 135 6.14 -6.39 6.17
C ASP A 135 7.17 -5.27 6.44
N TRP A 136 6.82 -4.35 7.34
CA TRP A 136 7.70 -3.23 7.71
C TRP A 136 9.00 -3.67 8.39
N PHE A 137 8.99 -4.78 9.11
CA PHE A 137 10.21 -5.32 9.71
C PHE A 137 11.17 -5.85 8.64
N GLY A 138 10.66 -6.63 7.69
CA GLY A 138 11.42 -7.09 6.54
C GLY A 138 11.93 -5.93 5.69
N TRP A 139 11.10 -4.89 5.49
CA TRP A 139 11.47 -3.67 4.78
C TRP A 139 12.65 -2.95 5.45
N MET A 140 12.59 -2.69 6.76
CA MET A 140 13.67 -2.05 7.51
C MET A 140 14.97 -2.84 7.44
N ASN A 141 14.91 -4.16 7.56
CA ASN A 141 16.09 -5.00 7.42
C ASN A 141 16.72 -4.91 6.03
N GLN A 142 15.91 -4.90 4.97
CA GLN A 142 16.38 -4.82 3.59
C GLN A 142 17.05 -3.48 3.29
N ILE A 143 16.48 -2.36 3.73
CA ILE A 143 17.11 -1.04 3.54
C ILE A 143 18.24 -0.76 4.53
N GLY A 144 18.49 -1.66 5.50
CA GLY A 144 19.54 -1.52 6.50
C GLY A 144 19.21 -0.54 7.63
N ALA A 145 17.94 -0.18 7.79
CA ALA A 145 17.46 0.57 8.94
C ALA A 145 17.40 -0.33 10.17
N ARG A 146 17.75 0.22 11.33
CA ARG A 146 17.55 -0.48 12.60
C ARG A 146 16.41 0.18 13.36
N PRO A 147 15.41 -0.56 13.83
CA PRO A 147 14.41 0.01 14.72
C PRO A 147 15.13 0.54 15.97
N VAL A 148 14.86 1.78 16.33
CA VAL A 148 15.27 2.32 17.62
C VAL A 148 14.29 1.75 18.62
N LEU A 149 14.77 0.82 19.45
CA LEU A 149 14.02 0.41 20.62
C LEU A 149 13.97 1.61 21.57
N VAL A 150 12.77 2.12 21.85
CA VAL A 150 12.60 3.14 22.88
C VAL A 150 12.98 2.48 24.19
N GLU A 151 14.08 2.93 24.84
CA GLU A 151 14.35 2.54 26.21
C GLU A 151 13.17 3.04 27.05
N GLU A 152 12.48 2.13 27.72
CA GLU A 152 11.52 2.53 28.76
C GLU A 152 12.30 3.39 29.75
N SER A 153 11.93 4.66 29.84
CA SER A 153 12.45 5.52 30.88
C SER A 153 12.09 4.86 32.22
N ALA A 154 13.12 4.36 32.91
CA ALA A 154 12.97 3.87 34.28
C ALA A 154 12.34 4.99 35.13
N GLY A 155 11.06 4.81 35.51
CA GLY A 155 10.35 5.69 36.41
C GLY A 155 10.84 5.57 37.84
#